data_2b4bf80aca7b5f37037ebdbe87d9b2b2
#
_entry.id   2b4bf80aca7b5f37037ebdbe87d9b2b2
#
_cell.length_a   1.000
_cell.length_b   1.000
_cell.length_c   1.000
_cell.angle_alpha   90.00
_cell.angle_beta   90.00
_cell.angle_gamma   90.00
#
_symmetry.space_group_name_H-M   'P 1'
#
loop_
_entity.id
_entity.type
_entity.pdbx_description
1 polymer ?
#
loop_
_entity_poly.entity_id
_entity_poly.type
_entity_poly.pdbx_seq_one_letter_code
_entity_poly.pdbx_strand_id
1 'polypeptide(L)'
;MNDVEIVRGIAQPLTGSPEDYEALLELIGDARIVLLGEASHGTHEFYSERAAITKRLIAEKGFTVIAIEADWPDSSRVHRYVRGASDDTDPNEALSGFRRFPTWMWRNTVVVEFIEWLRDFNQHLDSKRAPTGFYGMDLYSLHASIDAVLSYLEKVDPDAAKRARGRYSCFDHFGREPQE
;
A
#
# COMPACT_ATOMS: atom_id res chain seq x y z
N MET A 1 -36.86 1.55 18.77
CA MET A 1 -35.60 0.88 18.36
C MET A 1 -34.53 1.96 18.35
N ASN A 2 -33.49 1.83 19.16
CA ASN A 2 -32.39 2.78 19.15
C ASN A 2 -31.35 2.41 18.08
N ASP A 3 -30.40 3.33 17.78
CA ASP A 3 -29.43 3.13 16.70
C ASP A 3 -28.58 1.86 16.89
N VAL A 4 -28.28 1.50 18.14
CA VAL A 4 -27.51 0.28 18.48
C VAL A 4 -28.29 -0.99 18.11
N GLU A 5 -29.61 -1.00 18.35
CA GLU A 5 -30.48 -2.13 17.99
C GLU A 5 -30.60 -2.27 16.46
N ILE A 6 -30.64 -1.15 15.74
CA ILE A 6 -30.66 -1.15 14.27
C ILE A 6 -29.34 -1.75 13.74
N VAL A 7 -28.20 -1.23 14.22
CA VAL A 7 -26.88 -1.73 13.80
C VAL A 7 -26.72 -3.21 14.10
N ARG A 8 -27.08 -3.65 15.31
CA ARG A 8 -27.02 -5.07 15.68
C ARG A 8 -27.90 -5.97 14.80
N GLY A 9 -29.03 -5.44 14.33
CA GLY A 9 -29.95 -6.19 13.46
C GLY A 9 -29.45 -6.40 12.04
N ILE A 10 -28.53 -5.59 11.56
CA ILE A 10 -27.96 -5.65 10.21
C ILE A 10 -26.49 -6.05 10.16
N ALA A 11 -25.78 -5.95 11.30
CA ALA A 11 -24.36 -6.30 11.38
C ALA A 11 -24.16 -7.81 11.26
N GLN A 12 -23.17 -8.19 10.49
CA GLN A 12 -22.69 -9.57 10.44
C GLN A 12 -21.49 -9.70 11.36
N PRO A 13 -21.52 -10.61 12.36
CA PRO A 13 -20.39 -10.78 13.26
C PRO A 13 -19.22 -11.41 12.51
N LEU A 14 -18.00 -10.92 12.80
CA LEU A 14 -16.77 -11.59 12.41
C LEU A 14 -16.44 -12.64 13.48
N THR A 15 -16.32 -13.89 13.06
CA THR A 15 -16.07 -15.05 13.93
C THR A 15 -14.63 -15.56 13.85
N GLY A 16 -13.84 -14.99 12.90
CA GLY A 16 -12.52 -15.45 12.52
C GLY A 16 -12.56 -16.57 11.48
N SER A 17 -13.74 -16.85 10.93
CA SER A 17 -13.91 -17.82 9.86
C SER A 17 -13.59 -17.24 8.48
N PRO A 18 -13.00 -18.01 7.56
CA PRO A 18 -12.82 -17.56 6.17
C PRO A 18 -14.12 -17.13 5.48
N GLU A 19 -15.27 -17.68 5.91
CA GLU A 19 -16.58 -17.39 5.35
C GLU A 19 -17.17 -16.04 5.79
N ASP A 20 -16.60 -15.40 6.81
CA ASP A 20 -17.08 -14.13 7.35
C ASP A 20 -17.19 -13.02 6.27
N TYR A 21 -16.40 -13.10 5.21
CA TYR A 21 -16.38 -12.10 4.13
C TYR A 21 -17.23 -12.45 2.91
N GLU A 22 -17.94 -13.58 2.88
CA GLU A 22 -18.71 -14.01 1.70
C GLU A 22 -19.75 -12.95 1.29
N ALA A 23 -20.54 -12.47 2.25
CA ALA A 23 -21.54 -11.43 1.97
C ALA A 23 -20.92 -10.10 1.50
N LEU A 24 -19.71 -9.76 1.99
CA LEU A 24 -18.97 -8.59 1.53
C LEU A 24 -18.50 -8.78 0.08
N LEU A 25 -17.97 -9.94 -0.27
CA LEU A 25 -17.53 -10.25 -1.62
C LEU A 25 -18.69 -10.31 -2.61
N GLU A 26 -19.85 -10.79 -2.19
CA GLU A 26 -21.08 -10.74 -2.98
C GLU A 26 -21.51 -9.30 -3.22
N LEU A 27 -21.50 -8.46 -2.19
CA LEU A 27 -21.83 -7.03 -2.28
C LEU A 27 -20.88 -6.28 -3.22
N ILE A 28 -19.58 -6.58 -3.18
CA ILE A 28 -18.57 -6.00 -4.08
C ILE A 28 -18.86 -6.37 -5.54
N GLY A 29 -19.34 -7.57 -5.80
CA GLY A 29 -19.72 -8.02 -7.14
C GLY A 29 -18.61 -7.81 -8.17
N ASP A 30 -18.90 -7.06 -9.23
CA ASP A 30 -17.99 -6.72 -10.33
C ASP A 30 -17.35 -5.34 -10.19
N ALA A 31 -17.31 -4.77 -8.99
CA ALA A 31 -16.70 -3.47 -8.75
C ALA A 31 -15.20 -3.50 -9.13
N ARG A 32 -14.76 -2.46 -9.84
CA ARG A 32 -13.37 -2.30 -10.27
C ARG A 32 -12.50 -1.57 -9.26
N ILE A 33 -13.11 -0.90 -8.30
CA ILE A 33 -12.46 -0.14 -7.24
C ILE A 33 -13.16 -0.47 -5.93
N VAL A 34 -12.40 -0.83 -4.91
CA VAL A 34 -12.87 -1.07 -3.55
C VAL A 34 -12.07 -0.17 -2.60
N LEU A 35 -12.76 0.58 -1.75
CA LEU A 35 -12.15 1.47 -0.77
C LEU A 35 -12.29 0.82 0.62
N LEU A 36 -11.15 0.56 1.26
CA LEU A 36 -11.08 -0.01 2.60
C LEU A 36 -10.50 1.05 3.55
N GLY A 37 -11.36 1.63 4.37
CA GLY A 37 -10.97 2.60 5.39
C GLY A 37 -10.63 1.94 6.72
N GLU A 38 -10.32 2.78 7.70
CA GLU A 38 -10.16 2.37 9.11
C GLU A 38 -10.62 3.50 10.03
N ALA A 39 -11.02 3.14 11.25
CA ALA A 39 -11.48 4.12 12.25
C ALA A 39 -10.31 4.79 12.99
N SER A 40 -9.18 4.10 13.13
CA SER A 40 -7.95 4.64 13.75
C SER A 40 -6.73 3.88 13.25
N HIS A 41 -5.59 4.57 13.12
CA HIS A 41 -4.31 3.91 12.92
C HIS A 41 -3.88 3.12 14.17
N GLY A 42 -3.15 2.03 13.96
CA GLY A 42 -2.51 1.26 15.03
C GLY A 42 -3.39 0.24 15.76
N THR A 43 -4.63 0.05 15.34
CA THR A 43 -5.49 -1.03 15.85
C THR A 43 -5.21 -2.30 15.06
N HIS A 44 -4.69 -3.33 15.74
CA HIS A 44 -4.27 -4.60 15.12
C HIS A 44 -5.38 -5.24 14.26
N GLU A 45 -6.60 -5.27 14.79
CA GLU A 45 -7.76 -5.87 14.15
C GLU A 45 -8.09 -5.19 12.82
N PHE A 46 -7.97 -3.87 12.74
CA PHE A 46 -8.20 -3.18 11.47
C PHE A 46 -7.17 -3.55 10.40
N TYR A 47 -5.92 -3.74 10.78
CA TYR A 47 -4.88 -4.19 9.85
C TYR A 47 -5.11 -5.65 9.42
N SER A 48 -5.44 -6.54 10.38
CA SER A 48 -5.66 -7.96 10.09
C SER A 48 -6.87 -8.18 9.20
N GLU A 49 -8.00 -7.54 9.50
CA GLU A 49 -9.23 -7.63 8.70
C GLU A 49 -9.03 -7.06 7.29
N ARG A 50 -8.39 -5.89 7.20
CA ARG A 50 -8.09 -5.26 5.92
C ARG A 50 -7.14 -6.12 5.08
N ALA A 51 -6.14 -6.73 5.68
CA ALA A 51 -5.23 -7.66 5.01
C ALA A 51 -5.99 -8.91 4.52
N ALA A 52 -6.86 -9.49 5.34
CA ALA A 52 -7.66 -10.66 4.98
C ALA A 52 -8.60 -10.36 3.79
N ILE A 53 -9.34 -9.26 3.84
CA ILE A 53 -10.22 -8.81 2.75
C ILE A 53 -9.40 -8.57 1.48
N THR A 54 -8.25 -7.86 1.58
CA THR A 54 -7.41 -7.56 0.42
C THR A 54 -6.85 -8.83 -0.23
N LYS A 55 -6.43 -9.82 0.55
CA LYS A 55 -5.99 -11.13 0.04
C LYS A 55 -7.08 -11.80 -0.79
N ARG A 56 -8.32 -11.80 -0.32
CA ARG A 56 -9.46 -12.37 -1.05
C ARG A 56 -9.80 -11.59 -2.33
N LEU A 57 -9.76 -10.26 -2.28
CA LEU A 57 -9.95 -9.42 -3.47
C LEU A 57 -8.92 -9.72 -4.56
N ILE A 58 -7.66 -9.92 -4.18
CA ILE A 58 -6.59 -10.28 -5.11
C ILE A 58 -6.78 -11.70 -5.65
N ALA A 59 -6.97 -12.67 -4.77
CA ALA A 59 -7.01 -14.08 -5.15
C ALA A 59 -8.28 -14.43 -5.94
N GLU A 60 -9.44 -13.97 -5.52
CA GLU A 60 -10.76 -14.39 -6.01
C GLU A 60 -11.37 -13.41 -7.01
N LYS A 61 -11.19 -12.10 -6.81
CA LYS A 61 -11.74 -11.06 -7.69
C LYS A 61 -10.74 -10.51 -8.70
N GLY A 62 -9.45 -10.89 -8.60
CA GLY A 62 -8.44 -10.54 -9.59
C GLY A 62 -7.98 -9.08 -9.52
N PHE A 63 -8.07 -8.42 -8.38
CA PHE A 63 -7.49 -7.09 -8.20
C PHE A 63 -5.97 -7.15 -8.32
N THR A 64 -5.40 -6.24 -9.10
CA THR A 64 -3.97 -6.19 -9.42
C THR A 64 -3.25 -4.95 -8.89
N VAL A 65 -3.99 -4.06 -8.24
CA VAL A 65 -3.45 -2.80 -7.70
C VAL A 65 -3.90 -2.63 -6.25
N ILE A 66 -2.92 -2.43 -5.38
CA ILE A 66 -3.11 -1.96 -4.01
C ILE A 66 -2.56 -0.54 -3.96
N ALA A 67 -3.40 0.41 -3.58
CA ALA A 67 -3.01 1.80 -3.39
C ALA A 67 -3.24 2.17 -1.92
N ILE A 68 -2.22 2.67 -1.25
CA ILE A 68 -2.21 2.91 0.19
C ILE A 68 -1.96 4.38 0.52
N GLU A 69 -2.38 4.82 1.69
CA GLU A 69 -2.05 6.10 2.29
C GLU A 69 -0.58 6.08 2.77
N ALA A 70 0.32 6.27 1.85
CA ALA A 70 1.76 6.30 2.08
C ALA A 70 2.47 6.97 0.91
N ASP A 71 3.70 7.40 1.17
CA ASP A 71 4.54 8.06 0.17
C ASP A 71 4.97 7.12 -0.96
N TRP A 72 5.04 7.66 -2.16
CA TRP A 72 5.37 6.90 -3.36
C TRP A 72 6.77 6.26 -3.32
N PRO A 73 7.87 6.91 -2.89
CA PRO A 73 9.20 6.30 -2.93
C PRO A 73 9.31 5.03 -2.09
N ASP A 74 8.77 5.05 -0.87
CA ASP A 74 8.79 3.92 0.06
C ASP A 74 7.91 2.79 -0.45
N SER A 75 6.71 3.12 -0.92
CA SER A 75 5.79 2.16 -1.53
C SER A 75 6.35 1.55 -2.82
N SER A 76 7.12 2.32 -3.62
CA SER A 76 7.79 1.82 -4.82
C SER A 76 8.87 0.78 -4.51
N ARG A 77 9.56 0.87 -3.36
CA ARG A 77 10.48 -0.17 -2.89
C ARG A 77 9.71 -1.47 -2.60
N VAL A 78 8.62 -1.39 -1.86
CA VAL A 78 7.74 -2.54 -1.59
C VAL A 78 7.17 -3.12 -2.89
N HIS A 79 6.74 -2.26 -3.81
CA HIS A 79 6.27 -2.68 -5.14
C HIS A 79 7.30 -3.56 -5.87
N ARG A 80 8.56 -3.13 -5.89
CA ARG A 80 9.63 -3.93 -6.53
C ARG A 80 9.84 -5.25 -5.81
N TYR A 81 9.82 -5.25 -4.47
CA TYR A 81 9.97 -6.45 -3.65
C TYR A 81 8.88 -7.49 -3.93
N VAL A 82 7.61 -7.10 -3.89
CA VAL A 82 6.49 -8.03 -4.12
C VAL A 82 6.42 -8.56 -5.55
N ARG A 83 7.11 -7.92 -6.48
CA ARG A 83 7.20 -8.35 -7.89
C ARG A 83 8.51 -9.08 -8.21
N GLY A 84 9.35 -9.34 -7.22
CA GLY A 84 10.63 -10.03 -7.42
C GLY A 84 11.68 -9.20 -8.18
N ALA A 85 11.56 -7.87 -8.18
CA ALA A 85 12.43 -6.92 -8.88
C ALA A 85 13.23 -6.03 -7.89
N SER A 86 13.56 -6.55 -6.70
CA SER A 86 14.32 -5.88 -5.65
C SER A 86 15.45 -6.77 -5.16
N ASP A 87 16.52 -6.16 -4.69
CA ASP A 87 17.61 -6.84 -3.98
C ASP A 87 17.26 -7.11 -2.50
N ASP A 88 16.15 -6.58 -2.01
CA ASP A 88 15.67 -6.84 -0.64
C ASP A 88 15.40 -8.33 -0.46
N THR A 89 15.91 -8.89 0.65
CA THR A 89 15.83 -10.33 0.92
C THR A 89 14.61 -10.73 1.71
N ASP A 90 14.04 -9.80 2.48
CA ASP A 90 12.87 -10.03 3.32
C ASP A 90 11.94 -8.80 3.36
N PRO A 91 10.66 -8.98 3.81
CA PRO A 91 9.69 -7.89 3.84
C PRO A 91 10.06 -6.75 4.80
N ASN A 92 10.83 -6.99 5.87
CA ASN A 92 11.25 -5.93 6.79
C ASN A 92 12.25 -4.99 6.11
N GLU A 93 13.15 -5.52 5.28
CA GLU A 93 14.04 -4.70 4.45
C GLU A 93 13.22 -3.84 3.48
N ALA A 94 12.29 -4.43 2.77
CA ALA A 94 11.43 -3.73 1.82
C ALA A 94 10.62 -2.59 2.48
N LEU A 95 10.16 -2.81 3.71
CA LEU A 95 9.39 -1.83 4.50
C LEU A 95 10.28 -0.82 5.26
N SER A 96 11.61 -0.97 5.27
CA SER A 96 12.52 -0.13 6.06
C SER A 96 12.55 1.34 5.61
N GLY A 97 12.05 1.63 4.41
CA GLY A 97 11.89 2.98 3.88
C GLY A 97 10.89 3.83 4.66
N PHE A 98 9.83 3.21 5.19
CA PHE A 98 8.81 3.92 5.98
C PHE A 98 9.38 4.39 7.32
N ARG A 99 10.03 5.55 7.31
CA ARG A 99 10.73 6.15 8.46
C ARG A 99 9.97 7.29 9.11
N ARG A 100 8.99 7.85 8.40
CA ARG A 100 8.17 8.93 8.91
C ARG A 100 7.27 8.46 10.05
N PHE A 101 7.06 9.31 11.03
CA PHE A 101 6.09 9.04 12.11
C PHE A 101 4.64 9.09 11.56
N PRO A 102 3.80 8.13 11.91
CA PRO A 102 4.10 6.99 12.77
C PRO A 102 4.65 5.79 11.97
N THR A 103 5.89 5.40 12.23
CA THR A 103 6.59 4.31 11.48
C THR A 103 5.87 2.97 11.56
N TRP A 104 5.18 2.69 12.67
CA TRP A 104 4.41 1.46 12.90
C TRP A 104 3.18 1.34 11.98
N MET A 105 2.76 2.41 11.35
CA MET A 105 1.61 2.38 10.42
C MET A 105 1.81 1.36 9.30
N TRP A 106 3.01 1.30 8.74
CA TRP A 106 3.36 0.33 7.68
C TRP A 106 4.42 -0.69 8.13
N ARG A 107 5.09 -0.46 9.26
CA ARG A 107 6.12 -1.35 9.80
C ARG A 107 5.59 -2.10 11.02
N ASN A 108 4.58 -2.94 10.84
CA ASN A 108 3.99 -3.80 11.85
C ASN A 108 3.92 -5.25 11.33
N THR A 109 3.70 -6.18 12.24
CA THR A 109 3.71 -7.62 11.94
C THR A 109 2.69 -8.02 10.88
N VAL A 110 1.48 -7.46 10.93
CA VAL A 110 0.42 -7.77 9.95
C VAL A 110 0.82 -7.35 8.54
N VAL A 111 1.40 -6.16 8.40
CA VAL A 111 1.87 -5.67 7.10
C VAL A 111 3.06 -6.50 6.60
N VAL A 112 4.01 -6.86 7.48
CA VAL A 112 5.12 -7.77 7.12
C VAL A 112 4.60 -9.08 6.55
N GLU A 113 3.67 -9.75 7.26
CA GLU A 113 3.04 -11.00 6.83
C GLU A 113 2.24 -10.84 5.53
N PHE A 114 1.57 -9.70 5.36
CA PHE A 114 0.84 -9.40 4.14
C PHE A 114 1.76 -9.22 2.94
N ILE A 115 2.86 -8.50 3.09
CA ILE A 115 3.85 -8.25 2.01
C ILE A 115 4.58 -9.54 1.62
N GLU A 116 4.91 -10.40 2.60
CA GLU A 116 5.47 -11.72 2.33
C GLU A 116 4.50 -12.60 1.54
N TRP A 117 3.25 -12.69 2.01
CA TRP A 117 2.19 -13.38 1.28
C TRP A 117 2.01 -12.85 -0.14
N LEU A 118 2.00 -11.54 -0.33
CA LEU A 118 1.80 -10.92 -1.65
C LEU A 118 2.94 -11.26 -2.62
N ARG A 119 4.19 -11.29 -2.13
CA ARG A 119 5.35 -11.71 -2.91
C ARG A 119 5.19 -13.17 -3.34
N ASP A 120 4.91 -14.05 -2.39
CA ASP A 120 4.71 -15.48 -2.66
C ASP A 120 3.56 -15.69 -3.67
N PHE A 121 2.43 -15.06 -3.45
CA PHE A 121 1.30 -15.08 -4.37
C PHE A 121 1.69 -14.66 -5.80
N ASN A 122 2.40 -13.54 -5.94
CA ASN A 122 2.86 -13.05 -7.24
C ASN A 122 3.84 -13.99 -7.94
N GLN A 123 4.70 -14.67 -7.19
CA GLN A 123 5.67 -15.64 -7.73
C GLN A 123 5.02 -16.92 -8.26
N HIS A 124 3.87 -17.32 -7.69
CA HIS A 124 3.14 -18.51 -8.06
C HIS A 124 1.95 -18.27 -9.02
N LEU A 125 1.81 -17.02 -9.49
CA LEU A 125 0.77 -16.70 -10.48
C LEU A 125 0.97 -17.43 -11.80
N ASP A 126 -0.15 -17.86 -12.40
CA ASP A 126 -0.14 -18.26 -13.82
C ASP A 126 0.38 -17.11 -14.70
N SER A 127 1.23 -17.43 -15.67
CA SER A 127 1.84 -16.48 -16.62
C SER A 127 0.82 -15.60 -17.37
N LYS A 128 -0.46 -15.96 -17.37
CA LYS A 128 -1.56 -15.19 -17.95
C LYS A 128 -2.09 -14.08 -17.05
N ARG A 129 -1.78 -14.11 -15.75
CA ARG A 129 -2.24 -13.11 -14.79
C ARG A 129 -1.14 -12.08 -14.52
N ALA A 130 -1.52 -10.81 -14.48
CA ALA A 130 -0.59 -9.75 -14.09
C ALA A 130 -0.34 -9.80 -12.58
N PRO A 131 0.92 -9.71 -12.12
CA PRO A 131 1.22 -9.66 -10.70
C PRO A 131 0.68 -8.38 -10.07
N THR A 132 0.19 -8.50 -8.85
CA THR A 132 -0.36 -7.38 -8.08
C THR A 132 0.74 -6.42 -7.68
N GLY A 133 0.50 -5.12 -7.88
CA GLY A 133 1.40 -4.05 -7.50
C GLY A 133 0.97 -3.33 -6.22
N PHE A 134 1.94 -2.67 -5.57
CA PHE A 134 1.77 -1.93 -4.33
C PHE A 134 2.19 -0.48 -4.53
N TYR A 135 1.31 0.48 -4.30
CA TYR A 135 1.49 1.88 -4.66
C TYR A 135 1.13 2.81 -3.51
N GLY A 136 1.91 3.87 -3.31
CA GLY A 136 1.58 4.96 -2.41
C GLY A 136 0.82 6.07 -3.13
N MET A 137 -0.11 6.70 -2.43
CA MET A 137 -0.94 7.80 -2.95
C MET A 137 -0.64 9.16 -2.33
N ASP A 138 0.22 9.21 -1.31
CA ASP A 138 0.55 10.43 -0.60
C ASP A 138 1.70 11.21 -1.24
N LEU A 139 1.72 12.52 -0.95
CA LEU A 139 2.71 13.49 -1.42
C LEU A 139 3.48 14.16 -0.28
N TYR A 140 3.51 13.54 0.90
CA TYR A 140 4.25 14.11 2.04
C TYR A 140 5.77 14.09 1.86
N SER A 141 6.29 13.20 1.03
CA SER A 141 7.70 13.07 0.71
C SER A 141 8.12 13.90 -0.51
N LEU A 142 7.66 15.14 -0.63
CA LEU A 142 7.96 15.98 -1.80
C LEU A 142 9.46 15.96 -2.15
N HIS A 143 10.33 16.20 -1.19
CA HIS A 143 11.78 16.21 -1.39
C HIS A 143 12.33 14.82 -1.74
N ALA A 144 11.90 13.76 -1.05
CA ALA A 144 12.30 12.39 -1.38
C ALA A 144 11.80 11.97 -2.76
N SER A 145 10.62 12.40 -3.16
CA SER A 145 10.08 12.17 -4.51
C SER A 145 10.88 12.91 -5.57
N ILE A 146 11.25 14.17 -5.33
CA ILE A 146 12.12 14.96 -6.21
C ILE A 146 13.48 14.27 -6.35
N ASP A 147 14.10 13.86 -5.25
CA ASP A 147 15.39 13.16 -5.25
C ASP A 147 15.31 11.84 -6.03
N ALA A 148 14.22 11.08 -5.88
CA ALA A 148 14.03 9.83 -6.62
C ALA A 148 13.90 10.08 -8.13
N VAL A 149 13.14 11.11 -8.55
CA VAL A 149 13.01 11.50 -9.96
C VAL A 149 14.34 11.97 -10.53
N LEU A 150 15.07 12.82 -9.81
CA LEU A 150 16.38 13.30 -10.25
C LEU A 150 17.38 12.16 -10.38
N SER A 151 17.44 11.25 -9.40
CA SER A 151 18.32 10.08 -9.43
C SER A 151 18.01 9.12 -10.58
N TYR A 152 16.73 8.98 -10.94
CA TYR A 152 16.34 8.23 -12.12
C TYR A 152 16.79 8.93 -13.40
N LEU A 153 16.49 10.22 -13.56
CA LEU A 153 16.85 11.00 -14.72
C LEU A 153 18.37 11.08 -14.94
N GLU A 154 19.18 11.19 -13.87
CA GLU A 154 20.64 11.17 -13.97
C GLU A 154 21.19 9.91 -14.64
N LYS A 155 20.48 8.77 -14.52
CA LYS A 155 20.88 7.50 -15.14
C LYS A 155 20.41 7.36 -16.58
N VAL A 156 19.26 7.91 -16.93
CA VAL A 156 18.60 7.66 -18.23
C VAL A 156 18.69 8.85 -19.19
N ASP A 157 18.71 10.10 -18.68
CA ASP A 157 18.81 11.35 -19.44
C ASP A 157 19.39 12.47 -18.56
N PRO A 158 20.73 12.62 -18.49
CA PRO A 158 21.39 13.63 -17.67
C PRO A 158 20.98 15.08 -18.00
N ASP A 159 20.65 15.35 -19.26
CA ASP A 159 20.20 16.70 -19.67
C ASP A 159 18.77 16.98 -19.14
N ALA A 160 17.89 15.98 -19.15
CA ALA A 160 16.59 16.10 -18.50
C ALA A 160 16.73 16.27 -16.97
N ALA A 161 17.67 15.59 -16.32
CA ALA A 161 17.96 15.76 -14.92
C ALA A 161 18.35 17.21 -14.58
N LYS A 162 19.24 17.80 -15.38
CA LYS A 162 19.67 19.20 -15.22
C LYS A 162 18.50 20.18 -15.36
N ARG A 163 17.65 19.98 -16.35
CA ARG A 163 16.43 20.79 -16.54
C ARG A 163 15.44 20.63 -15.39
N ALA A 164 15.22 19.39 -14.92
CA ALA A 164 14.35 19.08 -13.81
C ALA A 164 14.84 19.71 -12.50
N ARG A 165 16.14 19.63 -12.21
CA ARG A 165 16.77 20.28 -11.04
C ARG A 165 16.52 21.77 -11.03
N GLY A 166 16.67 22.46 -12.17
CA GLY A 166 16.34 23.87 -12.29
C GLY A 166 14.85 24.20 -12.07
N ARG A 167 13.95 23.30 -12.45
CA ARG A 167 12.51 23.47 -12.24
C ARG A 167 12.09 23.20 -10.79
N TYR A 168 12.75 22.26 -10.12
CA TYR A 168 12.46 21.91 -8.73
C TYR A 168 13.09 22.86 -7.72
N SER A 169 14.04 23.72 -8.12
CA SER A 169 14.71 24.66 -7.21
C SER A 169 13.76 25.63 -6.51
N CYS A 170 12.56 25.86 -7.03
CA CYS A 170 11.53 26.64 -6.34
C CYS A 170 11.04 26.00 -5.02
N PHE A 171 11.23 24.69 -4.85
CA PHE A 171 10.87 23.98 -3.63
C PHE A 171 11.98 24.00 -2.56
N ASP A 172 13.19 24.44 -2.91
CA ASP A 172 14.32 24.54 -1.97
C ASP A 172 14.07 25.55 -0.83
N HIS A 173 13.09 26.45 -1.00
CA HIS A 173 12.66 27.42 0.01
C HIS A 173 11.69 26.84 1.05
N PHE A 174 11.15 25.66 0.82
CA PHE A 174 10.26 24.97 1.76
C PHE A 174 11.08 23.96 2.57
N GLY A 175 10.87 23.94 3.89
CA GLY A 175 11.52 22.97 4.78
C GLY A 175 11.34 21.53 4.29
N ARG A 176 12.27 20.64 4.66
CA ARG A 176 12.20 19.23 4.27
C ARG A 176 11.01 18.49 4.88
N GLU A 177 10.41 19.07 5.91
CA GLU A 177 9.19 18.56 6.54
C GLU A 177 8.08 19.61 6.41
N PRO A 178 7.04 19.35 5.61
CA PRO A 178 5.95 20.33 5.37
C PRO A 178 5.10 20.64 6.61
N GLN A 179 5.39 20.02 7.75
CA GLN A 179 4.64 20.18 9.01
C GLN A 179 5.42 20.94 10.09
N GLU A 180 6.63 21.39 9.81
CA GLU A 180 7.38 22.36 10.60
C GLU A 180 7.31 23.74 9.94
#